data_71950bbd58bc031e5d45ed513faa39a8
#
_entry.id   71950bbd58bc031e5d45ed513faa39a8
#
_cell.length_a   1.000
_cell.length_b   1.000
_cell.length_c   1.000
_cell.angle_alpha   90.00
_cell.angle_beta   90.00
_cell.angle_gamma   90.00
#
_symmetry.space_group_name_H-M   'P 1'
#
loop_
_entity.id
_entity.type
_entity.pdbx_description
1 polymer ?
#
loop_
_entity_poly.entity_id
_entity_poly.type
_entity_poly.pdbx_seq_one_letter_code
_entity_poly.pdbx_strand_id
1 'polypeptide(L)'
;MRPLTDTCPKPLLQVRGQPLMLWPMQALALEGFVSQLVNTAWLGEVIEDYFLSKTSHLPSQNKHSLLLNSEHVDIQFSHEGRDFGGALETAGGIIRALPQLDMAFWVVAGDVFMPNFEFSRAVFQKFVRSEALAHIWLVPNPPHNPRGDFGLSPSGQALNLFRDAGHTLYTFSTVALYKKALFAPPFCAVPAGNPQGIKFALAPLLRAAMDAGRVTAQLFEGEWTDVGTPERLALLNSAT
;
A
#
# COMPACT_ATOMS: atom_id res chain seq x y z
N MET A 1 -10.50 15.50 4.78
CA MET A 1 -9.64 16.00 3.66
C MET A 1 -10.37 16.99 2.74
N ARG A 2 -11.70 17.00 2.70
CA ARG A 2 -12.45 18.07 1.98
C ARG A 2 -12.19 19.43 2.62
N PRO A 3 -12.06 20.54 1.85
CA PRO A 3 -12.29 20.58 0.38
C PRO A 3 -11.07 20.18 -0.47
N LEU A 4 -9.90 19.96 0.11
CA LEU A 4 -8.65 19.68 -0.63
C LEU A 4 -8.79 18.50 -1.62
N THR A 5 -9.53 17.46 -1.22
CA THR A 5 -9.70 16.25 -2.02
C THR A 5 -10.88 16.29 -3.00
N ASP A 6 -11.54 17.43 -3.15
CA ASP A 6 -12.60 17.59 -4.14
C ASP A 6 -12.02 17.72 -5.57
N THR A 7 -10.80 18.28 -5.67
CA THR A 7 -10.10 18.50 -6.95
C THR A 7 -8.72 17.86 -7.05
N CYS A 8 -8.13 17.43 -5.93
CA CYS A 8 -6.83 16.79 -5.90
C CYS A 8 -6.93 15.44 -5.17
N PRO A 9 -6.60 14.31 -5.82
CA PRO A 9 -6.61 13.02 -5.12
C PRO A 9 -5.54 12.99 -4.04
N LYS A 10 -5.82 12.36 -2.88
CA LYS A 10 -4.90 12.31 -1.73
C LYS A 10 -3.45 11.96 -2.09
N PRO A 11 -3.18 10.97 -2.97
CA PRO A 11 -1.82 10.61 -3.33
C PRO A 11 -1.01 11.75 -3.98
N LEU A 12 -1.68 12.74 -4.57
CA LEU A 12 -1.03 13.90 -5.18
C LEU A 12 -0.92 15.12 -4.27
N LEU A 13 -1.44 15.05 -3.03
CA LEU A 13 -1.23 16.14 -2.06
C LEU A 13 0.26 16.31 -1.76
N GLN A 14 0.69 17.58 -1.70
CA GLN A 14 2.10 17.92 -1.50
C GLN A 14 2.51 17.71 -0.05
N VAL A 15 3.56 16.92 0.16
CA VAL A 15 4.23 16.74 1.46
C VAL A 15 5.71 17.03 1.27
N ARG A 16 6.23 18.02 1.98
CA ARG A 16 7.63 18.45 1.90
C ARG A 16 8.10 18.66 0.45
N GLY A 17 7.28 19.35 -0.35
CA GLY A 17 7.65 19.79 -1.71
C GLY A 17 7.42 18.78 -2.83
N GLN A 18 6.89 17.57 -2.56
CA GLN A 18 6.52 16.62 -3.62
C GLN A 18 5.23 15.84 -3.30
N PRO A 19 4.54 15.30 -4.31
CA PRO A 19 3.36 14.45 -4.09
C PRO A 19 3.61 13.30 -3.14
N LEU A 20 2.66 13.04 -2.25
CA LEU A 20 2.74 12.03 -1.20
C LEU A 20 3.11 10.64 -1.74
N MET A 21 2.49 10.22 -2.84
CA MET A 21 2.75 8.91 -3.44
C MET A 21 4.16 8.75 -4.02
N LEU A 22 4.85 9.84 -4.36
CA LEU A 22 6.21 9.74 -4.91
C LEU A 22 7.24 9.29 -3.87
N TRP A 23 7.00 9.52 -2.57
CA TRP A 23 7.91 9.09 -1.52
C TRP A 23 8.14 7.57 -1.53
N PRO A 24 7.10 6.73 -1.41
CA PRO A 24 7.29 5.28 -1.49
C PRO A 24 7.70 4.81 -2.89
N MET A 25 7.22 5.46 -3.96
CA MET A 25 7.58 5.07 -5.32
C MET A 25 9.07 5.24 -5.60
N GLN A 26 9.67 6.34 -5.16
CA GLN A 26 11.11 6.60 -5.27
C GLN A 26 11.91 5.64 -4.39
N ALA A 27 11.49 5.40 -3.16
CA ALA A 27 12.15 4.47 -2.25
C ALA A 27 12.12 3.02 -2.78
N LEU A 28 11.02 2.58 -3.38
CA LEU A 28 10.92 1.31 -4.09
C LEU A 28 11.88 1.23 -5.30
N ALA A 29 11.95 2.31 -6.09
CA ALA A 29 12.82 2.37 -7.27
C ALA A 29 14.31 2.27 -6.90
N LEU A 30 14.75 2.95 -5.84
CA LEU A 30 16.13 2.88 -5.34
C LEU A 30 16.55 1.47 -4.96
N GLU A 31 15.62 0.65 -4.46
CA GLU A 31 15.83 -0.76 -4.17
C GLU A 31 15.62 -1.67 -5.40
N GLY A 32 15.40 -1.07 -6.59
CA GLY A 32 15.25 -1.75 -7.88
C GLY A 32 13.87 -2.38 -8.08
N PHE A 33 12.82 -1.98 -7.34
CA PHE A 33 11.43 -2.32 -7.62
C PHE A 33 10.85 -1.31 -8.61
N VAL A 34 11.27 -1.43 -9.85
CA VAL A 34 11.00 -0.44 -10.93
C VAL A 34 9.71 -0.70 -11.71
N SER A 35 9.08 -1.86 -11.57
CA SER A 35 7.74 -2.12 -12.13
C SER A 35 6.69 -1.84 -11.05
N GLN A 36 5.93 -0.75 -11.23
CA GLN A 36 4.99 -0.28 -10.22
C GLN A 36 3.58 -0.17 -10.80
N LEU A 37 2.59 -0.66 -10.07
CA LEU A 37 1.18 -0.60 -10.45
C LEU A 37 0.45 0.31 -9.47
N VAL A 38 -0.31 1.26 -10.00
CA VAL A 38 -1.11 2.22 -9.25
C VAL A 38 -2.59 1.89 -9.41
N ASN A 39 -3.27 1.56 -8.31
CA ASN A 39 -4.72 1.44 -8.27
C ASN A 39 -5.34 2.83 -8.21
N THR A 40 -6.24 3.15 -9.14
CA THR A 40 -6.92 4.44 -9.23
C THR A 40 -8.43 4.27 -9.08
N ALA A 41 -9.05 5.09 -8.19
CA ALA A 41 -10.49 5.11 -8.00
C ALA A 41 -11.04 6.54 -8.07
N TRP A 42 -10.92 7.31 -6.99
CA TRP A 42 -11.34 8.71 -6.94
C TRP A 42 -10.33 9.60 -7.66
N LEU A 43 -10.79 10.40 -8.62
CA LEU A 43 -9.95 11.29 -9.45
C LEU A 43 -8.76 10.56 -10.08
N GLY A 44 -8.98 9.31 -10.55
CA GLY A 44 -7.93 8.48 -11.13
C GLY A 44 -7.27 9.12 -12.35
N GLU A 45 -8.04 9.79 -13.19
CA GLU A 45 -7.57 10.53 -14.37
C GLU A 45 -6.55 11.62 -14.00
N VAL A 46 -6.76 12.30 -12.87
CA VAL A 46 -5.82 13.33 -12.38
C VAL A 46 -4.47 12.72 -12.01
N ILE A 47 -4.47 11.50 -11.45
CA ILE A 47 -3.24 10.76 -11.16
C ILE A 47 -2.54 10.35 -12.47
N GLU A 48 -3.28 9.82 -13.42
CA GLU A 48 -2.75 9.42 -14.73
C GLU A 48 -2.15 10.62 -15.47
N ASP A 49 -2.87 11.74 -15.55
CA ASP A 49 -2.42 12.98 -16.19
C ASP A 49 -1.14 13.53 -15.54
N TYR A 50 -1.03 13.43 -14.19
CA TYR A 50 0.18 13.81 -13.49
C TYR A 50 1.39 13.03 -14.00
N PHE A 51 1.28 11.72 -14.17
CA PHE A 51 2.37 10.90 -14.69
C PHE A 51 2.61 11.11 -16.18
N LEU A 52 1.55 11.20 -16.99
CA LEU A 52 1.63 11.48 -18.44
C LEU A 52 2.37 12.78 -18.72
N SER A 53 2.13 13.83 -17.92
CA SER A 53 2.80 15.13 -18.09
C SER A 53 4.31 15.09 -17.82
N LYS A 54 4.80 14.04 -17.15
CA LYS A 54 6.21 13.88 -16.75
C LYS A 54 6.96 12.82 -17.54
N THR A 55 6.25 12.02 -18.35
CA THR A 55 6.89 11.01 -19.19
C THR A 55 7.44 11.64 -20.47
N SER A 56 8.71 11.42 -20.77
CA SER A 56 9.25 11.61 -22.12
C SER A 56 8.66 10.51 -23.02
N HIS A 57 8.00 10.93 -24.12
CA HIS A 57 7.20 10.11 -25.00
C HIS A 57 7.91 8.85 -25.51
N LEU A 58 7.43 7.68 -25.11
CA LEU A 58 7.41 6.47 -25.92
C LEU A 58 6.06 5.78 -25.69
N PRO A 59 5.11 5.88 -26.61
CA PRO A 59 3.81 5.23 -26.46
C PRO A 59 3.94 3.76 -26.88
N SER A 60 4.21 2.87 -25.96
CA SER A 60 4.00 1.45 -26.19
C SER A 60 3.21 0.84 -25.02
N GLN A 61 1.95 0.52 -25.34
CA GLN A 61 1.13 -0.45 -24.59
C GLN A 61 0.89 -0.12 -23.10
N ASN A 62 0.10 0.92 -22.74
CA ASN A 62 -0.35 1.21 -21.36
C ASN A 62 0.76 1.24 -20.27
N LYS A 63 2.02 1.41 -20.67
CA LYS A 63 3.17 1.57 -19.76
C LYS A 63 3.71 2.97 -19.87
N HIS A 64 3.83 3.64 -18.74
CA HIS A 64 4.42 4.96 -18.63
C HIS A 64 5.78 4.81 -17.96
N SER A 65 6.86 5.15 -18.65
CA SER A 65 8.19 5.15 -18.05
C SER A 65 8.52 6.55 -17.54
N LEU A 66 8.84 6.67 -16.28
CA LEU A 66 9.19 7.91 -15.60
C LEU A 66 10.55 7.78 -14.94
N LEU A 67 11.34 8.86 -14.99
CA LEU A 67 12.60 8.93 -14.26
C LEU A 67 12.33 9.41 -12.82
N LEU A 68 12.49 8.52 -11.84
CA LEU A 68 12.42 8.81 -10.42
C LEU A 68 13.80 8.63 -9.78
N ASN A 69 14.40 9.70 -9.27
CA ASN A 69 15.73 9.66 -8.64
C ASN A 69 16.80 8.93 -9.48
N SER A 70 16.83 9.21 -10.81
CA SER A 70 17.72 8.57 -11.79
C SER A 70 17.39 7.12 -12.16
N GLU A 71 16.33 6.53 -11.61
CA GLU A 71 15.83 5.20 -11.96
C GLU A 71 14.66 5.30 -12.94
N HIS A 72 14.70 4.48 -14.00
CA HIS A 72 13.56 4.33 -14.90
C HIS A 72 12.51 3.43 -14.26
N VAL A 73 11.33 3.97 -13.99
CA VAL A 73 10.19 3.27 -13.38
C VAL A 73 9.09 3.09 -14.39
N ASP A 74 8.69 1.85 -14.60
CA ASP A 74 7.53 1.48 -15.42
C ASP A 74 6.26 1.52 -14.57
N ILE A 75 5.36 2.44 -14.89
CA ILE A 75 4.11 2.63 -14.18
C ILE A 75 2.96 2.05 -15.00
N GLN A 76 2.13 1.26 -14.34
CA GLN A 76 0.87 0.73 -14.88
C GLN A 76 -0.28 1.17 -13.99
N PHE A 77 -1.47 1.30 -14.56
CA PHE A 77 -2.66 1.70 -13.81
C PHE A 77 -3.70 0.59 -13.79
N SER A 78 -4.36 0.44 -12.65
CA SER A 78 -5.55 -0.39 -12.46
C SER A 78 -6.73 0.51 -12.12
N HIS A 79 -7.67 0.65 -13.06
CA HIS A 79 -8.71 1.67 -13.03
C HIS A 79 -9.99 1.16 -12.35
N GLU A 80 -10.04 1.15 -11.02
CA GLU A 80 -11.24 0.74 -10.28
C GLU A 80 -12.40 1.73 -10.50
N GLY A 81 -12.12 3.04 -10.41
CA GLY A 81 -13.14 4.08 -10.57
C GLY A 81 -13.80 4.07 -11.94
N ARG A 82 -12.98 3.98 -13.01
CA ARG A 82 -13.48 3.94 -14.39
C ARG A 82 -14.27 2.68 -14.69
N ASP A 83 -13.78 1.52 -14.26
CA ASP A 83 -14.33 0.24 -14.66
C ASP A 83 -15.51 -0.20 -13.79
N PHE A 84 -15.59 0.27 -12.52
CA PHE A 84 -16.63 -0.16 -11.55
C PHE A 84 -17.34 1.01 -10.86
N GLY A 85 -17.06 2.24 -11.22
CA GLY A 85 -17.70 3.42 -10.64
C GLY A 85 -17.23 3.79 -9.23
N GLY A 86 -16.17 3.16 -8.70
CA GLY A 86 -15.63 3.48 -7.38
C GLY A 86 -14.60 2.48 -6.89
N ALA A 87 -14.04 2.75 -5.70
CA ALA A 87 -13.04 1.89 -5.07
C ALA A 87 -13.60 0.51 -4.68
N LEU A 88 -12.80 -0.52 -4.87
CA LEU A 88 -13.12 -1.93 -4.55
C LEU A 88 -12.68 -2.34 -3.14
N GLU A 89 -12.33 -1.40 -2.30
CA GLU A 89 -11.60 -1.61 -1.05
C GLU A 89 -10.21 -2.23 -1.29
N THR A 90 -9.38 -2.31 -0.24
CA THR A 90 -7.96 -2.63 -0.43
C THR A 90 -7.73 -4.01 -1.03
N ALA A 91 -8.37 -5.06 -0.49
CA ALA A 91 -8.18 -6.39 -1.03
C ALA A 91 -8.84 -6.56 -2.42
N GLY A 92 -10.02 -5.97 -2.64
CA GLY A 92 -10.68 -5.99 -3.94
C GLY A 92 -9.85 -5.36 -5.05
N GLY A 93 -9.17 -4.24 -4.75
CA GLY A 93 -8.24 -3.59 -5.67
C GLY A 93 -6.98 -4.41 -5.93
N ILE A 94 -6.38 -5.01 -4.89
CA ILE A 94 -5.25 -5.92 -5.04
C ILE A 94 -5.62 -7.12 -5.91
N ILE A 95 -6.77 -7.75 -5.64
CA ILE A 95 -7.24 -8.93 -6.41
C ILE A 95 -7.43 -8.57 -7.88
N ARG A 96 -7.94 -7.35 -8.17
CA ARG A 96 -8.05 -6.85 -9.53
C ARG A 96 -6.69 -6.76 -10.22
N ALA A 97 -5.69 -6.28 -9.51
CA ALA A 97 -4.34 -6.10 -10.02
C ALA A 97 -3.54 -7.41 -10.16
N LEU A 98 -3.94 -8.51 -9.48
CA LEU A 98 -3.18 -9.77 -9.45
C LEU A 98 -2.68 -10.30 -10.80
N PRO A 99 -3.44 -10.23 -11.92
CA PRO A 99 -2.93 -10.68 -13.21
C PRO A 99 -1.66 -9.97 -13.68
N GLN A 100 -1.44 -8.74 -13.21
CA GLN A 100 -0.32 -7.87 -13.60
C GLN A 100 0.83 -7.89 -12.57
N LEU A 101 0.63 -8.48 -11.40
CA LEU A 101 1.62 -8.54 -10.32
C LEU A 101 2.44 -9.83 -10.38
N ASP A 102 3.63 -9.83 -9.76
CA ASP A 102 4.43 -11.03 -9.55
C ASP A 102 3.86 -11.93 -8.46
N MET A 103 4.44 -13.13 -8.26
CA MET A 103 4.01 -14.08 -7.23
C MET A 103 4.12 -13.53 -5.81
N ALA A 104 5.06 -12.61 -5.59
CA ALA A 104 5.20 -11.82 -4.36
C ALA A 104 5.43 -10.35 -4.75
N PHE A 105 4.85 -9.43 -3.99
CA PHE A 105 4.87 -8.00 -4.31
C PHE A 105 4.72 -7.13 -3.06
N TRP A 106 5.23 -5.90 -3.16
CA TRP A 106 4.99 -4.84 -2.18
C TRP A 106 3.61 -4.22 -2.39
N VAL A 107 2.98 -3.80 -1.29
CA VAL A 107 1.79 -2.93 -1.31
C VAL A 107 2.00 -1.79 -0.33
N VAL A 108 1.69 -0.59 -0.78
CA VAL A 108 1.75 0.64 0.03
C VAL A 108 0.49 1.46 -0.24
N ALA A 109 -0.14 1.96 0.81
CA ALA A 109 -1.25 2.90 0.63
C ALA A 109 -0.75 4.26 0.12
N GLY A 110 -1.51 4.85 -0.81
CA GLY A 110 -1.15 6.13 -1.43
C GLY A 110 -1.36 7.36 -0.55
N ASP A 111 -1.77 7.19 0.71
CA ASP A 111 -2.02 8.27 1.67
C ASP A 111 -1.14 8.18 2.93
N VAL A 112 -0.05 7.43 2.87
CA VAL A 112 0.91 7.27 3.96
C VAL A 112 2.22 7.97 3.63
N PHE A 113 2.72 8.73 4.60
CA PHE A 113 4.03 9.34 4.60
C PHE A 113 4.98 8.57 5.51
N MET A 114 6.05 8.02 4.95
CA MET A 114 7.02 7.16 5.64
C MET A 114 8.39 7.33 4.97
N PRO A 115 9.02 8.52 5.13
CA PRO A 115 10.13 8.95 4.27
C PRO A 115 11.41 8.13 4.47
N ASN A 116 11.59 7.55 5.66
CA ASN A 116 12.79 6.80 6.03
C ASN A 116 12.56 5.28 6.01
N PHE A 117 11.50 4.82 5.33
CA PHE A 117 11.23 3.39 5.20
C PHE A 117 12.08 2.79 4.08
N GLU A 118 12.79 1.71 4.41
CA GLU A 118 13.63 0.98 3.47
C GLU A 118 12.89 -0.23 2.91
N PHE A 119 12.63 -0.24 1.60
CA PHE A 119 12.01 -1.35 0.89
C PHE A 119 13.02 -2.45 0.55
N SER A 120 13.70 -2.99 1.55
CA SER A 120 14.87 -3.85 1.44
C SER A 120 14.66 -5.09 0.55
N ARG A 121 15.51 -5.26 -0.46
CA ARG A 121 15.56 -6.49 -1.29
C ARG A 121 15.87 -7.74 -0.47
N ALA A 122 16.68 -7.62 0.57
CA ALA A 122 17.02 -8.76 1.43
C ALA A 122 15.78 -9.26 2.19
N VAL A 123 14.97 -8.34 2.73
CA VAL A 123 13.68 -8.65 3.39
C VAL A 123 12.71 -9.26 2.39
N PHE A 124 12.60 -8.70 1.19
CA PHE A 124 11.76 -9.25 0.11
C PHE A 124 12.15 -10.69 -0.23
N GLN A 125 13.44 -10.96 -0.44
CA GLN A 125 13.93 -12.30 -0.78
C GLN A 125 13.70 -13.30 0.36
N LYS A 126 13.90 -12.88 1.62
CA LYS A 126 13.61 -13.70 2.80
C LYS A 126 12.12 -14.06 2.85
N PHE A 127 11.25 -13.08 2.61
CA PHE A 127 9.81 -13.29 2.55
C PHE A 127 9.40 -14.26 1.43
N VAL A 128 9.94 -14.10 0.22
CA VAL A 128 9.67 -15.00 -0.92
C VAL A 128 9.96 -16.47 -0.56
N ARG A 129 11.07 -16.74 0.15
CA ARG A 129 11.49 -18.09 0.57
C ARG A 129 10.75 -18.63 1.78
N SER A 130 10.03 -17.77 2.52
CA SER A 130 9.31 -18.18 3.73
C SER A 130 7.95 -18.84 3.40
N GLU A 131 7.35 -19.47 4.40
CA GLU A 131 6.00 -20.00 4.32
C GLU A 131 4.91 -18.94 4.57
N ALA A 132 5.28 -17.71 4.95
CA ALA A 132 4.34 -16.62 5.16
C ALA A 132 3.67 -16.22 3.85
N LEU A 133 2.38 -15.84 3.93
CA LEU A 133 1.60 -15.30 2.83
C LEU A 133 1.54 -13.78 2.85
N ALA A 134 1.79 -13.19 4.02
CA ALA A 134 1.97 -11.76 4.21
C ALA A 134 3.12 -11.47 5.17
N HIS A 135 3.80 -10.36 4.96
CA HIS A 135 4.66 -9.71 5.93
C HIS A 135 4.23 -8.25 6.04
N ILE A 136 3.84 -7.81 7.24
CA ILE A 136 3.29 -6.48 7.46
C ILE A 136 4.19 -5.66 8.38
N TRP A 137 4.22 -4.35 8.17
CA TRP A 137 4.86 -3.43 9.10
C TRP A 137 3.84 -2.80 10.01
N LEU A 138 4.13 -2.86 11.30
CA LEU A 138 3.36 -2.25 12.37
C LEU A 138 4.08 -0.99 12.85
N VAL A 139 3.33 -0.03 13.35
CA VAL A 139 3.86 1.21 13.94
C VAL A 139 3.26 1.45 15.31
N PRO A 140 3.92 2.23 16.20
CA PRO A 140 3.31 2.71 17.42
C PRO A 140 1.96 3.37 17.16
N ASN A 141 1.02 3.21 18.07
CA ASN A 141 -0.34 3.70 17.87
C ASN A 141 -0.39 5.23 17.83
N PRO A 142 -0.87 5.83 16.73
CA PRO A 142 -1.07 7.26 16.67
C PRO A 142 -2.30 7.67 17.51
N PRO A 143 -2.46 8.97 17.85
CA PRO A 143 -3.57 9.45 18.68
C PRO A 143 -4.96 9.10 18.15
N HIS A 144 -5.12 8.98 16.83
CA HIS A 144 -6.40 8.65 16.17
C HIS A 144 -6.68 7.14 16.07
N ASN A 145 -5.69 6.28 16.34
CA ASN A 145 -5.86 4.82 16.49
C ASN A 145 -5.20 4.30 17.77
N PRO A 146 -5.61 4.77 18.96
CA PRO A 146 -4.93 4.45 20.23
C PRO A 146 -5.05 2.97 20.61
N ARG A 147 -5.99 2.25 20.00
CA ARG A 147 -6.23 0.81 20.28
C ARG A 147 -5.43 -0.13 19.42
N GLY A 148 -4.83 0.36 18.33
CA GLY A 148 -4.11 -0.47 17.37
C GLY A 148 -4.99 -1.46 16.61
N ASP A 149 -4.36 -2.29 15.77
CA ASP A 149 -5.03 -3.21 14.86
C ASP A 149 -4.63 -4.67 15.11
N PHE A 150 -3.33 -4.94 15.31
CA PHE A 150 -2.75 -6.29 15.39
C PHE A 150 -1.69 -6.41 16.49
N GLY A 151 -1.55 -7.58 17.06
CA GLY A 151 -0.47 -7.91 17.98
C GLY A 151 0.80 -8.33 17.24
N LEU A 152 1.93 -8.29 17.96
CA LEU A 152 3.23 -8.76 17.50
C LEU A 152 3.82 -9.73 18.53
N SER A 153 4.14 -10.94 18.08
CA SER A 153 4.82 -11.91 18.93
C SER A 153 6.34 -11.65 18.99
N PRO A 154 7.04 -12.12 20.05
CA PRO A 154 8.50 -12.05 20.09
C PRO A 154 9.21 -12.77 18.93
N SER A 155 8.54 -13.74 18.30
CA SER A 155 9.05 -14.47 17.13
C SER A 155 8.77 -13.78 15.79
N GLY A 156 8.14 -12.59 15.79
CA GLY A 156 7.82 -11.84 14.59
C GLY A 156 6.56 -12.32 13.86
N GLN A 157 5.64 -13.02 14.54
CA GLN A 157 4.32 -13.33 13.99
C GLN A 157 3.34 -12.20 14.26
N ALA A 158 2.56 -11.81 13.27
CA ALA A 158 1.41 -10.95 13.46
C ALA A 158 0.28 -11.75 14.13
N LEU A 159 -0.38 -11.16 15.10
CA LEU A 159 -1.39 -11.82 15.90
C LEU A 159 -2.76 -11.14 15.76
N ASN A 160 -3.77 -11.96 15.51
CA ASN A 160 -5.17 -11.55 15.52
C ASN A 160 -5.70 -11.60 16.97
N LEU A 161 -5.40 -10.57 17.75
CA LEU A 161 -5.80 -10.50 19.15
C LEU A 161 -7.07 -9.67 19.34
N PHE A 162 -7.86 -10.03 20.36
CA PHE A 162 -9.01 -9.22 20.75
C PHE A 162 -8.54 -7.95 21.46
N ARG A 163 -9.09 -6.80 21.07
CA ARG A 163 -8.73 -5.47 21.58
C ARG A 163 -8.90 -5.31 23.09
N ASP A 164 -9.77 -6.08 23.70
CA ASP A 164 -10.14 -5.93 25.13
C ASP A 164 -9.43 -6.94 26.05
N ALA A 165 -8.48 -7.72 25.54
CA ALA A 165 -7.81 -8.79 26.30
C ALA A 165 -6.49 -8.36 26.98
N GLY A 166 -6.22 -7.06 27.11
CA GLY A 166 -5.01 -6.54 27.80
C GLY A 166 -3.70 -6.74 27.02
N HIS A 167 -3.79 -7.09 25.75
CA HIS A 167 -2.62 -7.25 24.88
C HIS A 167 -2.18 -5.93 24.24
N THR A 168 -0.87 -5.76 24.05
CA THR A 168 -0.34 -4.66 23.25
C THR A 168 -0.65 -4.90 21.77
N LEU A 169 -1.40 -3.97 21.18
CA LEU A 169 -1.65 -3.92 19.75
C LEU A 169 -0.92 -2.72 19.16
N TYR A 170 -0.55 -2.85 17.90
CA TYR A 170 0.10 -1.82 17.10
C TYR A 170 -0.77 -1.48 15.90
N THR A 171 -0.58 -0.29 15.35
CA THR A 171 -1.28 0.14 14.13
C THR A 171 -0.62 -0.49 12.90
N PHE A 172 -1.42 -0.97 11.97
CA PHE A 172 -0.93 -1.42 10.66
C PHE A 172 -0.52 -0.21 9.83
N SER A 173 0.75 -0.15 9.44
CA SER A 173 1.31 0.97 8.66
C SER A 173 0.74 1.09 7.25
N THR A 174 0.03 0.06 6.77
CA THR A 174 -0.39 -0.14 5.37
C THR A 174 0.76 -0.39 4.39
N VAL A 175 1.96 -0.64 4.88
CA VAL A 175 3.09 -1.18 4.11
C VAL A 175 3.19 -2.67 4.34
N ALA A 176 3.22 -3.45 3.26
CA ALA A 176 3.24 -4.91 3.35
C ALA A 176 3.88 -5.57 2.13
N LEU A 177 4.31 -6.82 2.34
CA LEU A 177 4.60 -7.80 1.31
C LEU A 177 3.48 -8.83 1.30
N TYR A 178 3.02 -9.19 0.11
CA TYR A 178 2.02 -10.23 -0.08
C TYR A 178 2.47 -11.25 -1.12
N LYS A 179 2.00 -12.50 -0.98
CA LYS A 179 2.01 -13.50 -2.04
C LYS A 179 0.64 -13.60 -2.67
N LYS A 180 0.55 -13.86 -3.99
CA LYS A 180 -0.72 -14.13 -4.67
C LYS A 180 -1.57 -15.18 -3.97
N ALA A 181 -0.94 -16.17 -3.35
CA ALA A 181 -1.61 -17.24 -2.63
C ALA A 181 -2.46 -16.76 -1.43
N LEU A 182 -2.21 -15.58 -0.87
CA LEU A 182 -3.08 -14.98 0.13
C LEU A 182 -4.48 -14.66 -0.44
N PHE A 183 -4.53 -14.28 -1.71
CA PHE A 183 -5.74 -13.86 -2.42
C PHE A 183 -6.38 -15.00 -3.21
N ALA A 184 -6.23 -16.22 -2.73
CA ALA A 184 -6.78 -17.46 -3.29
C ALA A 184 -7.40 -18.31 -2.17
N PRO A 185 -8.21 -19.35 -2.50
CA PRO A 185 -8.70 -20.27 -1.47
C PRO A 185 -7.56 -20.88 -0.63
N PRO A 186 -7.76 -21.11 0.67
CA PRO A 186 -9.02 -20.98 1.40
C PRO A 186 -9.33 -19.56 1.90
N PHE A 187 -8.42 -18.59 1.77
CA PHE A 187 -8.56 -17.25 2.36
C PHE A 187 -9.46 -16.32 1.54
N CYS A 188 -9.47 -16.48 0.22
CA CYS A 188 -10.23 -15.62 -0.69
C CYS A 188 -10.90 -16.44 -1.79
N ALA A 189 -12.22 -16.19 -1.97
CA ALA A 189 -13.01 -16.80 -3.04
C ALA A 189 -13.19 -15.89 -4.26
N VAL A 190 -12.77 -14.62 -4.19
CA VAL A 190 -12.86 -13.69 -5.32
C VAL A 190 -11.79 -14.08 -6.36
N PRO A 191 -12.17 -14.32 -7.62
CA PRO A 191 -11.22 -14.74 -8.65
C PRO A 191 -10.23 -13.62 -8.98
N ALA A 192 -8.98 -14.00 -9.32
CA ALA A 192 -7.96 -13.06 -9.75
C ALA A 192 -8.44 -12.20 -10.93
N GLY A 193 -8.09 -10.92 -10.91
CA GLY A 193 -8.63 -9.92 -11.84
C GLY A 193 -9.93 -9.27 -11.40
N ASN A 194 -10.63 -9.83 -10.42
CA ASN A 194 -11.88 -9.33 -9.86
C ASN A 194 -12.86 -8.80 -10.93
N PRO A 195 -13.25 -9.62 -11.90
CA PRO A 195 -13.98 -9.15 -13.08
C PRO A 195 -15.39 -8.62 -12.76
N GLN A 196 -15.91 -8.92 -11.58
CA GLN A 196 -17.22 -8.45 -11.13
C GLN A 196 -17.15 -7.19 -10.26
N GLY A 197 -15.94 -6.66 -10.00
CA GLY A 197 -15.78 -5.48 -9.15
C GLY A 197 -16.23 -5.68 -7.71
N ILE A 198 -16.01 -6.88 -7.15
CA ILE A 198 -16.39 -7.19 -5.77
C ILE A 198 -15.56 -6.34 -4.81
N LYS A 199 -16.24 -5.58 -3.95
CA LYS A 199 -15.61 -4.86 -2.84
C LYS A 199 -15.18 -5.85 -1.78
N PHE A 200 -13.91 -5.86 -1.44
CA PHE A 200 -13.35 -6.83 -0.50
C PHE A 200 -12.34 -6.18 0.44
N ALA A 201 -12.65 -6.22 1.74
CA ALA A 201 -11.80 -5.61 2.77
C ALA A 201 -10.56 -6.48 3.04
N LEU A 202 -9.41 -5.83 3.29
CA LEU A 202 -8.15 -6.52 3.56
C LEU A 202 -8.07 -7.09 4.99
N ALA A 203 -8.62 -6.40 5.98
CA ALA A 203 -8.45 -6.76 7.38
C ALA A 203 -9.01 -8.16 7.75
N PRO A 204 -10.20 -8.57 7.31
CA PRO A 204 -10.69 -9.93 7.54
C PRO A 204 -9.80 -11.02 6.93
N LEU A 205 -9.28 -10.77 5.73
CA LEU A 205 -8.36 -11.68 5.04
C LEU A 205 -7.06 -11.86 5.83
N LEU A 206 -6.46 -10.75 6.27
CA LEU A 206 -5.24 -10.79 7.10
C LEU A 206 -5.48 -11.52 8.42
N ARG A 207 -6.62 -11.27 9.09
CA ARG A 207 -6.97 -11.97 10.35
C ARG A 207 -7.07 -13.47 10.16
N ALA A 208 -7.74 -13.93 9.11
CA ALA A 208 -7.83 -15.35 8.81
C ALA A 208 -6.46 -15.98 8.54
N ALA A 209 -5.58 -15.27 7.82
CA ALA A 209 -4.22 -15.71 7.57
C ALA A 209 -3.33 -15.67 8.84
N MET A 210 -3.55 -14.71 9.75
CA MET A 210 -2.88 -14.66 11.07
C MET A 210 -3.28 -15.86 11.93
N ASP A 211 -4.57 -16.19 11.98
CA ASP A 211 -5.09 -17.35 12.72
C ASP A 211 -4.51 -18.68 12.20
N ALA A 212 -4.17 -18.72 10.90
CA ALA A 212 -3.45 -19.83 10.27
C ALA A 212 -1.92 -19.78 10.43
N GLY A 213 -1.36 -18.80 11.17
CA GLY A 213 0.09 -18.62 11.34
C GLY A 213 0.84 -18.23 10.06
N ARG A 214 0.15 -17.63 9.08
CA ARG A 214 0.72 -17.32 7.76
C ARG A 214 1.07 -15.83 7.58
N VAL A 215 1.08 -15.03 8.65
CA VAL A 215 1.42 -13.60 8.60
C VAL A 215 2.55 -13.31 9.58
N THR A 216 3.65 -12.80 9.06
CA THR A 216 4.74 -12.26 9.88
C THR A 216 4.63 -10.74 9.97
N ALA A 217 5.25 -10.13 11.00
CA ALA A 217 5.28 -8.69 11.15
C ALA A 217 6.59 -8.19 11.73
N GLN A 218 6.86 -6.90 11.50
CA GLN A 218 7.96 -6.16 12.08
C GLN A 218 7.45 -4.81 12.57
N LEU A 219 7.94 -4.35 13.73
CA LEU A 219 7.68 -3.00 14.22
C LEU A 219 8.61 -2.02 13.50
N PHE A 220 8.06 -0.93 13.00
CA PHE A 220 8.79 0.22 12.47
C PHE A 220 8.58 1.40 13.42
N GLU A 221 9.67 1.93 13.96
CA GLU A 221 9.66 3.03 14.93
C GLU A 221 10.10 4.36 14.32
N GLY A 222 10.26 4.41 13.00
CA GLY A 222 10.59 5.63 12.26
C GLY A 222 9.39 6.55 12.04
N GLU A 223 9.59 7.64 11.31
CA GLU A 223 8.55 8.60 10.98
C GLU A 223 7.48 7.94 10.11
N TRP A 224 6.24 7.94 10.60
CA TRP A 224 5.06 7.43 9.91
C TRP A 224 3.84 8.31 10.20
N THR A 225 3.11 8.65 9.14
CA THR A 225 1.84 9.38 9.26
C THR A 225 0.90 8.99 8.13
N ASP A 226 -0.34 8.62 8.46
CA ASP A 226 -1.42 8.56 7.48
C ASP A 226 -2.01 9.96 7.29
N VAL A 227 -2.03 10.44 6.06
CA VAL A 227 -2.51 11.79 5.71
C VAL A 227 -4.04 11.79 5.57
N GLY A 228 -4.73 11.56 6.68
CA GLY A 228 -6.18 11.45 6.73
C GLY A 228 -6.93 12.78 6.97
N THR A 229 -6.25 13.84 7.46
CA THR A 229 -6.87 15.13 7.75
C THR A 229 -6.00 16.31 7.26
N PRO A 230 -6.61 17.49 6.99
CA PRO A 230 -5.85 18.70 6.62
C PRO A 230 -4.81 19.10 7.68
N GLU A 231 -5.12 18.91 8.97
CA GLU A 231 -4.24 19.24 10.07
C GLU A 231 -2.97 18.38 10.05
N ARG A 232 -3.10 17.06 9.79
CA ARG A 232 -1.96 16.16 9.66
C ARG A 232 -1.09 16.53 8.45
N LEU A 233 -1.70 16.90 7.33
CA LEU A 233 -0.98 17.40 6.17
C LEU A 233 -0.21 18.69 6.50
N ALA A 234 -0.84 19.64 7.20
CA ALA A 234 -0.20 20.89 7.59
C ALA A 234 1.00 20.65 8.53
N LEU A 235 0.86 19.74 9.50
CA LEU A 235 1.95 19.37 10.41
C LEU A 235 3.17 18.79 9.66
N LEU A 236 2.95 17.92 8.67
CA LEU A 236 4.04 17.36 7.86
C LEU A 236 4.79 18.43 7.06
N ASN A 237 4.09 19.49 6.63
CA ASN A 237 4.68 20.59 5.85
C ASN A 237 5.27 21.71 6.73
N SER A 238 4.97 21.75 8.03
CA SER A 238 5.55 22.73 8.96
C SER A 238 6.85 22.25 9.62
N ALA A 239 7.18 20.98 9.52
CA ALA A 239 8.35 20.35 10.14
C ALA A 239 9.60 20.35 9.22
N THR A 240 9.79 21.43 8.45
CA THR A 240 10.97 21.65 7.56
C THR A 240 11.94 22.63 8.17
#